data_8b185496f7b0357fbe9ce7a3d9c997b1
#
_entry.id   8b185496f7b0357fbe9ce7a3d9c997b1
#
_cell.length_a   1.000
_cell.length_b   1.000
_cell.length_c   1.000
_cell.angle_alpha   90.00
_cell.angle_beta   90.00
_cell.angle_gamma   90.00
#
_symmetry.space_group_name_H-M   'P 1'
#
loop_
_entity.id
_entity.type
_entity.pdbx_description
1 polymer ?
#
loop_
_entity_poly.entity_id
_entity_poly.type
_entity_poly.pdbx_seq_one_letter_code
_entity_poly.pdbx_strand_id
1 'polypeptide(L)'
;MVHCYKNNGYNIVLDSNSGSVHAVDEVAFEVIDKYESRSKEEIILELCDKYPEITADDIEEIFQDIEELKKEGKLFSEDKFKDLQIDIKARPTQLKALCLHIAHDCNMCCKYCFAGEGEYSGDRSLMSFEVGKRALDFLIEQSGSRKNLEVDFFGGEPLLNFDVVKQLVAYARSIEKEKGKNFRFTLTTNGVLLNDEVMEWANKECYNVVLSLDGRKETNDRMRRTRNDKGTYDLILPKFQKMAKERNQQGYYIRGTYTHYNTDFANDILHLADLGFEQLAMEPVVTDPKMDYALQESDIPKLKDQYDLLAKEMCKRNREGKGFTFFHYMIDLEGGPCIYKRISGCGVGTDYMAVTPWGDLYPCHQFVGDEKFLLGNVFDGVKNTDIVNEFKLCNVYSREACQDCFAKLYCSGGCSANAYHTTGKITGTCDMSCELHRKRVENAIVIKIDELFANSENNENNQE
;
A
#
# COMPACT_ATOMS: atom_id res chain seq x y z
N MET A 1 13.70 -9.79 16.69
CA MET A 1 12.28 -9.94 17.15
C MET A 1 11.63 -11.03 16.36
N VAL A 2 11.15 -12.05 17.03
CA VAL A 2 10.43 -13.18 16.44
C VAL A 2 8.95 -13.02 16.70
N HIS A 3 8.12 -13.30 15.68
CA HIS A 3 6.65 -13.25 15.74
C HIS A 3 6.09 -14.61 15.34
N CYS A 4 5.52 -15.30 16.31
CA CYS A 4 4.89 -16.60 16.16
C CYS A 4 3.38 -16.43 16.01
N TYR A 5 2.77 -17.03 14.98
CA TYR A 5 1.32 -17.01 14.79
C TYR A 5 0.81 -18.19 13.98
N LYS A 6 -0.47 -18.52 14.13
CA LYS A 6 -1.14 -19.59 13.41
C LYS A 6 -2.20 -19.00 12.48
N ASN A 7 -2.17 -19.39 11.22
CA ASN A 7 -3.15 -18.94 10.25
C ASN A 7 -3.30 -19.95 9.11
N ASN A 8 -4.52 -20.16 8.64
CA ASN A 8 -4.88 -21.05 7.52
C ASN A 8 -4.28 -22.47 7.61
N GLY A 9 -4.14 -23.00 8.83
CA GLY A 9 -3.59 -24.34 9.10
C GLY A 9 -2.06 -24.40 9.17
N TYR A 10 -1.35 -23.29 9.04
CA TYR A 10 0.09 -23.21 9.18
C TYR A 10 0.50 -22.62 10.53
N ASN A 11 1.57 -23.17 11.11
CA ASN A 11 2.30 -22.56 12.22
C ASN A 11 3.48 -21.78 11.63
N ILE A 12 3.48 -20.49 11.81
CA ILE A 12 4.39 -19.58 11.13
C ILE A 12 5.24 -18.81 12.14
N VAL A 13 6.52 -18.75 11.87
CA VAL A 13 7.50 -18.00 12.63
C VAL A 13 8.18 -17.00 11.70
N LEU A 14 8.03 -15.71 12.00
CA LEU A 14 8.67 -14.61 11.28
C LEU A 14 9.78 -14.02 12.15
N ASP A 15 11.01 -14.06 11.69
CA ASP A 15 12.07 -13.19 12.22
C ASP A 15 12.03 -11.84 11.49
N SER A 16 11.47 -10.84 12.14
CA SER A 16 11.21 -9.54 11.52
C SER A 16 12.46 -8.72 11.17
N ASN A 17 13.60 -9.02 11.79
CA ASN A 17 14.85 -8.29 11.54
C ASN A 17 15.61 -8.87 10.33
N SER A 18 15.64 -10.18 10.18
CA SER A 18 16.22 -10.85 9.02
C SER A 18 15.24 -10.91 7.83
N GLY A 19 13.95 -10.97 8.11
CA GLY A 19 12.89 -11.22 7.14
C GLY A 19 12.70 -12.71 6.84
N SER A 20 13.37 -13.61 7.59
CA SER A 20 13.22 -15.05 7.44
C SER A 20 11.85 -15.51 7.93
N VAL A 21 11.23 -16.41 7.17
CA VAL A 21 9.94 -17.01 7.49
C VAL A 21 10.10 -18.53 7.54
N HIS A 22 9.60 -19.14 8.62
CA HIS A 22 9.65 -20.56 8.82
C HIS A 22 8.22 -21.09 9.02
N ALA A 23 7.84 -22.13 8.27
CA ALA A 23 6.64 -22.92 8.53
C ALA A 23 7.08 -24.18 9.25
N VAL A 24 6.57 -24.41 10.47
CA VAL A 24 7.06 -25.42 11.38
C VAL A 24 5.91 -26.30 11.92
N ASP A 25 6.24 -27.45 12.49
CA ASP A 25 5.28 -28.27 13.20
C ASP A 25 4.84 -27.64 14.53
N GLU A 26 3.90 -28.29 15.20
CA GLU A 26 3.31 -27.79 16.45
C GLU A 26 4.33 -27.71 17.59
N VAL A 27 5.23 -28.69 17.71
CA VAL A 27 6.20 -28.77 18.79
C VAL A 27 7.30 -27.72 18.62
N ALA A 28 7.86 -27.63 17.42
CA ALA A 28 8.86 -26.59 17.07
C ALA A 28 8.28 -25.18 17.25
N PHE A 29 7.01 -24.95 16.86
CA PHE A 29 6.32 -23.68 17.09
C PHE A 29 6.29 -23.31 18.57
N GLU A 30 5.92 -24.23 19.46
CA GLU A 30 5.85 -23.97 20.89
C GLU A 30 7.22 -23.78 21.54
N VAL A 31 8.25 -24.51 21.08
CA VAL A 31 9.63 -24.30 21.53
C VAL A 31 10.07 -22.87 21.18
N ILE A 32 9.89 -22.45 19.93
CA ILE A 32 10.32 -21.12 19.44
C ILE A 32 9.56 -20.02 20.18
N ASP A 33 8.25 -20.15 20.36
CA ASP A 33 7.42 -19.14 21.05
C ASP A 33 7.84 -18.90 22.50
N LYS A 34 8.34 -19.97 23.18
CA LYS A 34 8.77 -19.93 24.58
C LYS A 34 10.26 -19.67 24.75
N TYR A 35 11.06 -19.74 23.68
CA TYR A 35 12.52 -19.79 23.70
C TYR A 35 13.20 -18.66 24.48
N GLU A 36 12.74 -17.41 24.36
CA GLU A 36 13.32 -16.27 25.04
C GLU A 36 12.72 -16.03 26.44
N SER A 37 11.61 -16.68 26.79
CA SER A 37 10.84 -16.41 28.02
C SER A 37 10.99 -17.46 29.09
N ARG A 38 11.50 -18.68 28.76
CA ARG A 38 11.63 -19.80 29.69
C ARG A 38 12.98 -20.52 29.54
N SER A 39 13.37 -21.28 30.56
CA SER A 39 14.54 -22.14 30.46
C SER A 39 14.26 -23.35 29.58
N LYS A 40 15.33 -23.92 29.01
CA LYS A 40 15.26 -25.12 28.17
C LYS A 40 14.63 -26.28 28.90
N GLU A 41 15.02 -26.48 30.16
CA GLU A 41 14.54 -27.57 31.03
C GLU A 41 13.03 -27.45 31.28
N GLU A 42 12.52 -26.23 31.52
CA GLU A 42 11.08 -26.01 31.70
C GLU A 42 10.29 -26.30 30.44
N ILE A 43 10.82 -25.92 29.27
CA ILE A 43 10.17 -26.17 27.96
C ILE A 43 10.12 -27.68 27.70
N ILE A 44 11.23 -28.41 27.88
CA ILE A 44 11.29 -29.85 27.69
C ILE A 44 10.27 -30.57 28.62
N LEU A 45 10.25 -30.20 29.90
CA LEU A 45 9.33 -30.85 30.87
C LEU A 45 7.86 -30.60 30.47
N GLU A 46 7.51 -29.38 30.11
CA GLU A 46 6.14 -29.01 29.70
C GLU A 46 5.71 -29.72 28.42
N LEU A 47 6.58 -29.77 27.39
CA LEU A 47 6.20 -30.34 26.11
C LEU A 47 6.19 -31.86 26.12
N CYS A 48 7.06 -32.52 26.85
CA CYS A 48 6.99 -33.99 27.06
C CYS A 48 5.73 -34.41 27.83
N ASP A 49 5.23 -33.59 28.76
CA ASP A 49 3.96 -33.85 29.45
C ASP A 49 2.76 -33.63 28.51
N LYS A 50 2.84 -32.60 27.67
CA LYS A 50 1.77 -32.24 26.71
C LYS A 50 1.68 -33.19 25.52
N TYR A 51 2.80 -33.69 25.02
CA TYR A 51 2.93 -34.53 23.82
C TYR A 51 3.65 -35.85 24.21
N PRO A 52 2.92 -36.88 24.70
CA PRO A 52 3.52 -38.12 25.22
C PRO A 52 4.34 -38.90 24.18
N GLU A 53 4.13 -38.66 22.89
CA GLU A 53 4.87 -39.24 21.77
C GLU A 53 6.22 -38.58 21.51
N ILE A 54 6.47 -37.38 22.07
CA ILE A 54 7.69 -36.62 21.87
C ILE A 54 8.63 -36.83 23.04
N THR A 55 9.89 -37.11 22.72
CA THR A 55 10.94 -37.33 23.72
C THR A 55 11.71 -36.04 24.03
N ALA A 56 12.46 -36.06 25.13
CA ALA A 56 13.36 -34.93 25.44
C ALA A 56 14.44 -34.77 24.36
N ASP A 57 14.90 -35.87 23.74
CA ASP A 57 15.90 -35.81 22.67
C ASP A 57 15.34 -35.14 21.41
N ASP A 58 14.08 -35.38 21.04
CA ASP A 58 13.43 -34.72 19.92
C ASP A 58 13.36 -33.20 20.13
N ILE A 59 13.05 -32.74 21.34
CA ILE A 59 13.04 -31.33 21.70
C ILE A 59 14.47 -30.73 21.71
N GLU A 60 15.45 -31.53 22.14
CA GLU A 60 16.86 -31.13 22.09
C GLU A 60 17.33 -30.87 20.65
N GLU A 61 16.90 -31.66 19.66
CA GLU A 61 17.19 -31.44 18.24
C GLU A 61 16.60 -30.08 17.77
N ILE A 62 15.36 -29.78 18.17
CA ILE A 62 14.76 -28.48 17.85
C ILE A 62 15.59 -27.32 18.41
N PHE A 63 16.10 -27.43 19.64
CA PHE A 63 16.99 -26.43 20.21
C PHE A 63 18.30 -26.29 19.42
N GLN A 64 18.85 -27.39 18.90
CA GLN A 64 20.06 -27.35 18.06
C GLN A 64 19.78 -26.62 16.73
N ASP A 65 18.66 -26.91 16.09
CA ASP A 65 18.23 -26.23 14.85
C ASP A 65 18.02 -24.71 15.08
N ILE A 66 17.42 -24.34 16.21
CA ILE A 66 17.28 -22.93 16.60
C ILE A 66 18.65 -22.26 16.74
N GLU A 67 19.61 -22.89 17.41
CA GLU A 67 20.95 -22.33 17.57
C GLU A 67 21.71 -22.24 16.23
N GLU A 68 21.48 -23.15 15.30
CA GLU A 68 22.04 -23.08 13.94
C GLU A 68 21.44 -21.89 13.18
N LEU A 69 20.10 -21.76 13.16
CA LEU A 69 19.42 -20.63 12.54
C LEU A 69 19.82 -19.27 13.15
N LYS A 70 20.08 -19.22 14.46
CA LYS A 70 20.63 -18.03 15.12
C LYS A 70 22.02 -17.67 14.62
N LYS A 71 22.92 -18.65 14.49
CA LYS A 71 24.26 -18.45 13.94
C LYS A 71 24.22 -17.94 12.49
N GLU A 72 23.25 -18.42 11.71
CA GLU A 72 23.03 -17.98 10.34
C GLU A 72 22.34 -16.60 10.27
N GLY A 73 21.85 -16.06 11.38
CA GLY A 73 21.11 -14.81 11.45
C GLY A 73 19.73 -14.87 10.82
N LYS A 74 19.10 -16.05 10.85
CA LYS A 74 17.76 -16.33 10.29
C LYS A 74 16.67 -16.47 11.35
N LEU A 75 17.05 -16.57 12.63
CA LEU A 75 16.12 -16.61 13.75
C LEU A 75 16.73 -15.90 14.96
N PHE A 76 15.93 -15.17 15.74
CA PHE A 76 16.36 -14.32 16.85
C PHE A 76 17.48 -13.34 16.47
N SER A 77 17.41 -12.80 15.24
CA SER A 77 18.42 -11.92 14.66
C SER A 77 18.41 -10.52 15.27
N GLU A 78 19.56 -9.85 15.25
CA GLU A 78 19.70 -8.47 15.68
C GLU A 78 19.18 -7.50 14.61
N ASP A 79 18.68 -6.34 15.03
CA ASP A 79 18.26 -5.28 14.11
C ASP A 79 19.49 -4.48 13.60
N LYS A 80 20.04 -4.94 12.48
CA LYS A 80 21.20 -4.32 11.82
C LYS A 80 20.89 -2.97 11.15
N PHE A 81 19.62 -2.60 11.05
CA PHE A 81 19.19 -1.40 10.32
C PHE A 81 18.90 -0.20 11.23
N LYS A 82 18.90 -0.40 12.55
CA LYS A 82 18.64 0.65 13.53
C LYS A 82 19.62 1.82 13.40
N ASP A 83 20.87 1.56 13.08
CA ASP A 83 21.92 2.56 12.94
C ASP A 83 21.93 3.28 11.59
N LEU A 84 21.22 2.76 10.58
CA LEU A 84 21.11 3.41 9.27
C LEU A 84 20.38 4.76 9.28
N GLN A 85 19.73 5.14 10.39
CA GLN A 85 19.09 6.45 10.54
C GLN A 85 20.07 7.63 10.33
N ILE A 86 21.34 7.45 10.64
CA ILE A 86 22.38 8.49 10.54
C ILE A 86 22.59 8.85 9.06
N ASP A 87 22.59 7.86 8.18
CA ASP A 87 22.79 8.04 6.73
C ASP A 87 21.58 8.65 6.03
N ILE A 88 20.36 8.42 6.53
CA ILE A 88 19.11 8.98 5.97
C ILE A 88 19.16 10.51 6.05
N LYS A 89 19.67 11.08 7.13
CA LYS A 89 19.79 12.54 7.31
C LYS A 89 20.72 13.17 6.27
N ALA A 90 21.82 12.51 5.93
CA ALA A 90 22.81 12.98 4.98
C ALA A 90 22.41 12.76 3.52
N ARG A 91 21.44 11.86 3.23
CA ARG A 91 21.04 11.51 1.88
C ARG A 91 20.43 12.73 1.15
N PRO A 92 20.89 13.05 -0.09
CA PRO A 92 20.26 14.11 -0.87
C PRO A 92 18.81 13.74 -1.22
N THR A 93 17.92 14.72 -1.12
CA THR A 93 16.54 14.58 -1.58
C THR A 93 16.52 14.61 -3.11
N GLN A 94 15.96 13.59 -3.74
CA GLN A 94 15.82 13.51 -5.19
C GLN A 94 14.40 13.06 -5.52
N LEU A 95 13.64 13.94 -6.19
CA LEU A 95 12.29 13.62 -6.59
C LEU A 95 12.26 12.41 -7.53
N LYS A 96 11.30 11.53 -7.27
CA LYS A 96 10.96 10.37 -8.09
C LYS A 96 9.62 10.57 -8.78
N ALA A 97 8.67 11.19 -8.07
CA ALA A 97 7.29 11.25 -8.51
C ALA A 97 6.61 12.58 -8.15
N LEU A 98 5.68 12.99 -9.00
CA LEU A 98 4.72 14.07 -8.72
C LEU A 98 3.29 13.58 -8.89
N CYS A 99 2.43 13.99 -7.95
CA CYS A 99 0.98 13.90 -8.08
C CYS A 99 0.46 15.24 -8.58
N LEU A 100 0.08 15.31 -9.85
CA LEU A 100 -0.47 16.53 -10.45
C LEU A 100 -1.98 16.58 -10.23
N HIS A 101 -2.43 17.56 -9.46
CA HIS A 101 -3.85 17.85 -9.32
C HIS A 101 -4.34 18.58 -10.57
N ILE A 102 -4.70 17.83 -11.58
CA ILE A 102 -5.14 18.33 -12.89
C ILE A 102 -6.44 19.15 -12.78
N ALA A 103 -7.26 18.79 -11.80
CA ALA A 103 -8.50 19.49 -11.50
C ALA A 103 -8.77 19.54 -9.99
N HIS A 104 -8.99 20.70 -9.45
CA HIS A 104 -9.66 20.94 -8.18
C HIS A 104 -11.17 21.09 -8.43
N ASP A 105 -11.76 20.10 -9.08
CA ASP A 105 -13.19 19.93 -9.34
C ASP A 105 -13.48 18.45 -9.61
N CYS A 106 -14.71 18.01 -9.33
CA CYS A 106 -15.14 16.65 -9.57
C CYS A 106 -16.59 16.62 -10.06
N ASN A 107 -16.91 15.69 -10.94
CA ASN A 107 -18.28 15.43 -11.43
C ASN A 107 -19.07 14.48 -10.53
N MET A 108 -18.48 14.06 -9.37
CA MET A 108 -19.11 13.23 -8.34
C MET A 108 -19.08 13.92 -6.97
N CYS A 109 -19.92 13.42 -6.05
CA CYS A 109 -20.03 13.84 -4.65
C CYS A 109 -19.93 12.60 -3.74
N CYS A 110 -18.71 12.02 -3.64
CA CYS A 110 -18.49 10.88 -2.78
C CYS A 110 -18.53 11.29 -1.30
N LYS A 111 -19.32 10.61 -0.47
CA LYS A 111 -19.51 10.99 0.94
C LYS A 111 -18.23 10.99 1.77
N TYR A 112 -17.29 10.10 1.47
CA TYR A 112 -16.01 9.97 2.16
C TYR A 112 -14.88 10.78 1.50
N CYS A 113 -15.17 11.67 0.55
CA CYS A 113 -14.14 12.38 -0.21
C CYS A 113 -13.30 13.28 0.70
N PHE A 114 -12.05 12.92 0.93
CA PHE A 114 -11.10 13.74 1.71
C PHE A 114 -10.78 15.08 1.03
N ALA A 115 -11.01 15.18 -0.29
CA ALA A 115 -10.78 16.37 -1.09
C ALA A 115 -11.98 17.34 -1.12
N GLY A 116 -13.03 17.11 -0.29
CA GLY A 116 -14.20 18.01 -0.27
C GLY A 116 -14.84 18.16 -1.65
N GLU A 117 -15.29 17.07 -2.27
CA GLU A 117 -15.81 17.07 -3.66
C GLU A 117 -14.77 17.51 -4.71
N GLY A 118 -13.49 17.44 -4.38
CA GLY A 118 -12.38 17.80 -5.25
C GLY A 118 -11.85 19.23 -5.09
N GLU A 119 -12.41 20.02 -4.18
CA GLU A 119 -12.04 21.44 -3.97
C GLU A 119 -10.78 21.62 -3.10
N TYR A 120 -10.42 20.61 -2.29
CA TYR A 120 -9.27 20.67 -1.38
C TYR A 120 -9.25 21.90 -0.47
N SER A 121 -10.42 22.29 0.03
CA SER A 121 -10.63 23.51 0.86
C SER A 121 -10.27 24.82 0.17
N GLY A 122 -10.22 24.84 -1.16
CA GLY A 122 -9.89 26.00 -1.98
C GLY A 122 -10.92 26.27 -3.08
N ASP A 123 -10.56 27.14 -3.99
CA ASP A 123 -11.36 27.45 -5.18
C ASP A 123 -11.29 26.32 -6.21
N ARG A 124 -12.41 26.06 -6.88
CA ARG A 124 -12.44 25.15 -8.05
C ARG A 124 -11.57 25.71 -9.16
N SER A 125 -10.64 24.92 -9.64
CA SER A 125 -9.71 25.30 -10.69
C SER A 125 -9.26 24.10 -11.52
N LEU A 126 -8.87 24.37 -12.74
CA LEU A 126 -8.23 23.42 -13.64
C LEU A 126 -6.77 23.84 -13.85
N MET A 127 -5.84 22.90 -13.81
CA MET A 127 -4.42 23.16 -14.07
C MET A 127 -4.22 23.65 -15.50
N SER A 128 -3.50 24.74 -15.70
CA SER A 128 -3.11 25.17 -17.04
C SER A 128 -1.96 24.31 -17.57
N PHE A 129 -1.80 24.28 -18.90
CA PHE A 129 -0.66 23.60 -19.53
C PHE A 129 0.68 24.17 -19.02
N GLU A 130 0.79 25.47 -18.82
CA GLU A 130 2.00 26.15 -18.35
C GLU A 130 2.41 25.70 -16.97
N VAL A 131 1.46 25.58 -16.04
CA VAL A 131 1.73 25.09 -14.69
C VAL A 131 2.16 23.62 -14.73
N GLY A 132 1.42 22.79 -15.46
CA GLY A 132 1.75 21.37 -15.58
C GLY A 132 3.09 21.12 -16.28
N LYS A 133 3.39 21.89 -17.34
CA LYS A 133 4.69 21.87 -18.00
C LYS A 133 5.82 22.25 -17.04
N ARG A 134 5.65 23.34 -16.29
CA ARG A 134 6.66 23.75 -15.29
C ARG A 134 6.85 22.70 -14.19
N ALA A 135 5.78 22.00 -13.80
CA ALA A 135 5.87 20.90 -12.83
C ALA A 135 6.71 19.72 -13.38
N LEU A 136 6.55 19.37 -14.67
CA LEU A 136 7.38 18.33 -15.31
C LEU A 136 8.85 18.78 -15.41
N ASP A 137 9.12 20.03 -15.76
CA ASP A 137 10.48 20.59 -15.78
C ASP A 137 11.10 20.56 -14.37
N PHE A 138 10.33 20.97 -13.35
CA PHE A 138 10.73 20.89 -11.95
C PHE A 138 11.07 19.46 -11.51
N LEU A 139 10.26 18.46 -11.90
CA LEU A 139 10.53 17.06 -11.61
C LEU A 139 11.88 16.61 -12.22
N ILE A 140 12.15 16.99 -13.47
CA ILE A 140 13.42 16.69 -14.12
C ILE A 140 14.58 17.35 -13.36
N GLU A 141 14.49 18.63 -13.05
CA GLU A 141 15.50 19.41 -12.33
C GLU A 141 15.83 18.79 -10.97
N GLN A 142 14.80 18.36 -10.23
CA GLN A 142 14.94 17.82 -8.86
C GLN A 142 15.23 16.31 -8.81
N SER A 143 15.18 15.61 -9.95
CA SER A 143 15.34 14.12 -9.99
C SER A 143 16.78 13.67 -10.02
N GLY A 144 17.77 14.55 -10.21
CA GLY A 144 19.17 14.20 -10.29
C GLY A 144 19.42 13.13 -11.37
N SER A 145 20.11 12.07 -11.01
CA SER A 145 20.47 10.95 -11.90
C SER A 145 19.33 9.94 -12.13
N ARG A 146 18.17 10.07 -11.48
CA ARG A 146 17.04 9.14 -11.67
C ARG A 146 16.56 9.15 -13.11
N LYS A 147 16.52 8.00 -13.74
CA LYS A 147 16.05 7.82 -15.11
C LYS A 147 14.53 7.71 -15.19
N ASN A 148 13.93 6.88 -14.32
CA ASN A 148 12.50 6.65 -14.31
C ASN A 148 11.81 7.66 -13.38
N LEU A 149 10.88 8.42 -13.93
CA LEU A 149 10.08 9.42 -13.23
C LEU A 149 8.59 9.05 -13.31
N GLU A 150 7.88 9.22 -12.21
CA GLU A 150 6.47 8.87 -12.11
C GLU A 150 5.62 10.13 -12.02
N VAL A 151 4.51 10.17 -12.75
CA VAL A 151 3.57 11.30 -12.74
C VAL A 151 2.16 10.74 -12.62
N ASP A 152 1.50 11.08 -11.53
CA ASP A 152 0.11 10.69 -11.29
C ASP A 152 -0.81 11.84 -11.64
N PHE A 153 -1.70 11.65 -12.62
CA PHE A 153 -2.80 12.56 -12.90
C PHE A 153 -3.93 12.29 -11.92
N PHE A 154 -4.17 13.25 -11.05
CA PHE A 154 -5.04 13.14 -9.90
C PHE A 154 -5.86 14.44 -9.69
N GLY A 155 -6.40 14.61 -8.48
CA GLY A 155 -7.17 15.77 -8.04
C GLY A 155 -8.58 15.39 -7.65
N GLY A 156 -9.59 16.14 -8.09
CA GLY A 156 -10.99 15.73 -8.02
C GLY A 156 -11.27 14.65 -9.08
N GLU A 157 -11.44 15.05 -10.36
CA GLU A 157 -11.48 14.14 -11.50
C GLU A 157 -10.60 14.68 -12.63
N PRO A 158 -9.46 14.06 -12.93
CA PRO A 158 -8.52 14.56 -13.93
C PRO A 158 -9.08 14.58 -15.36
N LEU A 159 -10.06 13.73 -15.68
CA LEU A 159 -10.68 13.73 -17.01
C LEU A 159 -11.56 14.96 -17.31
N LEU A 160 -11.85 15.80 -16.29
CA LEU A 160 -12.45 17.13 -16.53
C LEU A 160 -11.50 18.06 -17.31
N ASN A 161 -10.19 17.78 -17.29
CA ASN A 161 -9.17 18.56 -17.97
C ASN A 161 -8.28 17.69 -18.87
N PHE A 162 -8.90 16.74 -19.56
CA PHE A 162 -8.23 15.72 -20.34
C PHE A 162 -7.33 16.26 -21.44
N ASP A 163 -7.70 17.40 -22.06
CA ASP A 163 -6.89 18.02 -23.11
C ASP A 163 -5.51 18.48 -22.58
N VAL A 164 -5.47 19.01 -21.36
CA VAL A 164 -4.21 19.38 -20.72
C VAL A 164 -3.40 18.13 -20.37
N VAL A 165 -4.04 17.05 -19.90
CA VAL A 165 -3.36 15.77 -19.66
C VAL A 165 -2.67 15.27 -20.93
N LYS A 166 -3.37 15.29 -22.09
CA LYS A 166 -2.79 14.89 -23.39
C LYS A 166 -1.60 15.76 -23.78
N GLN A 167 -1.71 17.09 -23.61
CA GLN A 167 -0.63 18.03 -23.90
C GLN A 167 0.60 17.80 -23.02
N LEU A 168 0.42 17.55 -21.72
CA LEU A 168 1.51 17.29 -20.77
C LEU A 168 2.26 16.00 -21.13
N VAL A 169 1.53 14.94 -21.47
CA VAL A 169 2.15 13.68 -21.90
C VAL A 169 2.93 13.86 -23.20
N ALA A 170 2.35 14.55 -24.19
CA ALA A 170 3.03 14.85 -25.45
C ALA A 170 4.31 15.68 -25.21
N TYR A 171 4.26 16.68 -24.34
CA TYR A 171 5.44 17.43 -23.94
C TYR A 171 6.51 16.55 -23.29
N ALA A 172 6.15 15.77 -22.29
CA ALA A 172 7.10 14.87 -21.61
C ALA A 172 7.78 13.92 -22.60
N ARG A 173 7.01 13.26 -23.48
CA ARG A 173 7.55 12.38 -24.52
C ARG A 173 8.53 13.08 -25.46
N SER A 174 8.27 14.35 -25.79
CA SER A 174 9.13 15.13 -26.68
C SER A 174 10.51 15.41 -26.09
N ILE A 175 10.65 15.48 -24.77
CA ILE A 175 11.91 15.83 -24.09
C ILE A 175 12.62 14.64 -23.43
N GLU A 176 11.97 13.47 -23.31
CA GLU A 176 12.53 12.27 -22.62
C GLU A 176 13.93 11.91 -23.09
N LYS A 177 14.13 11.86 -24.41
CA LYS A 177 15.41 11.45 -25.00
C LYS A 177 16.52 12.47 -24.72
N GLU A 178 16.24 13.76 -24.87
CA GLU A 178 17.19 14.84 -24.60
C GLU A 178 17.60 14.88 -23.14
N LYS A 179 16.64 14.75 -22.23
CA LYS A 179 16.86 14.81 -20.78
C LYS A 179 17.35 13.48 -20.17
N GLY A 180 17.40 12.40 -20.95
CA GLY A 180 17.78 11.07 -20.47
C GLY A 180 16.81 10.52 -19.43
N LYS A 181 15.52 10.87 -19.53
CA LYS A 181 14.45 10.47 -18.61
C LYS A 181 13.48 9.52 -19.29
N ASN A 182 12.69 8.82 -18.48
CA ASN A 182 11.60 7.94 -18.90
C ASN A 182 10.42 8.18 -17.97
N PHE A 183 9.36 8.80 -18.49
CA PHE A 183 8.15 9.07 -17.71
C PHE A 183 7.19 7.89 -17.70
N ARG A 184 6.68 7.58 -16.51
CA ARG A 184 5.61 6.62 -16.28
C ARG A 184 4.39 7.36 -15.76
N PHE A 185 3.33 7.38 -16.57
CA PHE A 185 2.11 8.09 -16.22
C PHE A 185 1.12 7.13 -15.57
N THR A 186 0.47 7.59 -14.51
CA THR A 186 -0.69 6.96 -13.88
C THR A 186 -1.89 7.88 -14.03
N LEU A 187 -3.05 7.34 -14.39
CA LEU A 187 -4.31 8.05 -14.42
C LEU A 187 -5.23 7.46 -13.35
N THR A 188 -5.65 8.29 -12.38
CA THR A 188 -6.66 7.90 -11.39
C THR A 188 -7.99 8.52 -11.75
N THR A 189 -9.03 7.71 -12.01
CA THR A 189 -10.34 8.22 -12.44
C THR A 189 -11.50 7.54 -11.73
N ASN A 190 -12.60 8.29 -11.54
CA ASN A 190 -13.88 7.76 -11.10
C ASN A 190 -14.67 7.07 -12.22
N GLY A 191 -14.20 7.11 -13.46
CA GLY A 191 -14.74 6.41 -14.62
C GLY A 191 -15.96 7.02 -15.28
N VAL A 192 -16.59 8.05 -14.72
CA VAL A 192 -17.81 8.65 -15.33
C VAL A 192 -17.52 9.17 -16.74
N LEU A 193 -16.38 9.84 -16.93
CA LEU A 193 -15.94 10.41 -18.21
C LEU A 193 -15.10 9.42 -19.06
N LEU A 194 -14.83 8.23 -18.56
CA LEU A 194 -14.07 7.22 -19.30
C LEU A 194 -14.89 6.76 -20.52
N ASN A 195 -14.45 7.12 -21.71
CA ASN A 195 -15.02 6.74 -23.00
C ASN A 195 -13.96 6.03 -23.86
N ASP A 196 -14.29 5.64 -25.07
CA ASP A 196 -13.39 4.90 -25.95
C ASP A 196 -12.12 5.71 -26.33
N GLU A 197 -12.24 7.00 -26.58
CA GLU A 197 -11.09 7.88 -26.84
C GLU A 197 -10.11 7.90 -25.65
N VAL A 198 -10.63 8.07 -24.44
CA VAL A 198 -9.81 8.09 -23.22
C VAL A 198 -9.17 6.73 -23.00
N MET A 199 -9.90 5.62 -23.22
CA MET A 199 -9.38 4.26 -23.06
C MET A 199 -8.23 3.98 -24.04
N GLU A 200 -8.42 4.28 -25.33
CA GLU A 200 -7.38 4.10 -26.35
C GLU A 200 -6.12 4.91 -26.01
N TRP A 201 -6.30 6.18 -25.66
CA TRP A 201 -5.19 7.02 -25.24
C TRP A 201 -4.49 6.50 -23.99
N ALA A 202 -5.23 6.13 -22.94
CA ALA A 202 -4.67 5.63 -21.69
C ALA A 202 -3.94 4.28 -21.88
N ASN A 203 -4.46 3.40 -22.75
CA ASN A 203 -3.82 2.14 -23.09
C ASN A 203 -2.45 2.34 -23.77
N LYS A 204 -2.31 3.42 -24.53
CA LYS A 204 -1.06 3.76 -25.23
C LYS A 204 -0.06 4.49 -24.32
N GLU A 205 -0.50 5.47 -23.53
CA GLU A 205 0.36 6.42 -22.87
C GLU A 205 0.55 6.16 -21.36
N CYS A 206 -0.45 5.56 -20.70
CA CYS A 206 -0.39 5.32 -19.27
C CYS A 206 0.25 3.97 -18.92
N TYR A 207 1.26 4.02 -18.07
CA TYR A 207 1.85 2.83 -17.46
C TYR A 207 0.83 2.10 -16.57
N ASN A 208 0.01 2.87 -15.84
CA ASN A 208 -1.01 2.34 -14.96
C ASN A 208 -2.30 3.18 -14.99
N VAL A 209 -3.45 2.56 -14.77
CA VAL A 209 -4.75 3.22 -14.62
C VAL A 209 -5.43 2.75 -13.35
N VAL A 210 -5.77 3.69 -12.48
CA VAL A 210 -6.49 3.42 -11.23
C VAL A 210 -7.96 3.71 -11.43
N LEU A 211 -8.78 2.67 -11.27
CA LEU A 211 -10.21 2.68 -11.50
C LEU A 211 -10.96 2.63 -10.16
N SER A 212 -11.63 3.72 -9.80
CA SER A 212 -12.24 3.86 -8.47
C SER A 212 -13.61 3.19 -8.38
N LEU A 213 -13.70 2.06 -7.65
CA LEU A 213 -14.94 1.28 -7.45
C LEU A 213 -14.87 0.54 -6.11
N ASP A 214 -15.91 0.67 -5.27
CA ASP A 214 -15.89 0.20 -3.88
C ASP A 214 -16.42 -1.23 -3.68
N GLY A 215 -16.67 -2.00 -4.74
CA GLY A 215 -17.14 -3.38 -4.63
C GLY A 215 -18.56 -3.57 -5.14
N ARG A 216 -19.43 -4.23 -4.35
CA ARG A 216 -20.84 -4.48 -4.69
C ARG A 216 -21.60 -3.18 -4.97
N LYS A 217 -22.67 -3.28 -5.76
CA LYS A 217 -23.46 -2.11 -6.16
C LYS A 217 -23.97 -1.29 -4.98
N GLU A 218 -24.53 -1.95 -3.99
CA GLU A 218 -25.05 -1.28 -2.79
C GLU A 218 -23.97 -0.58 -1.97
N THR A 219 -22.77 -1.16 -1.91
CA THR A 219 -21.59 -0.56 -1.26
C THR A 219 -21.15 0.68 -2.03
N ASN A 220 -20.90 0.52 -3.32
CA ASN A 220 -20.45 1.62 -4.18
C ASN A 220 -21.46 2.77 -4.18
N ASP A 221 -22.74 2.49 -4.46
CA ASP A 221 -23.77 3.50 -4.66
C ASP A 221 -24.23 4.18 -3.36
N ARG A 222 -23.90 3.62 -2.20
CA ARG A 222 -24.08 4.30 -0.90
C ARG A 222 -23.12 5.48 -0.74
N MET A 223 -21.88 5.32 -1.18
CA MET A 223 -20.80 6.28 -0.91
C MET A 223 -20.42 7.11 -2.15
N ARG A 224 -20.43 6.51 -3.34
CA ARG A 224 -19.98 7.13 -4.59
C ARG A 224 -21.16 7.54 -5.44
N ARG A 225 -21.55 8.80 -5.32
CA ARG A 225 -22.75 9.34 -5.98
C ARG A 225 -22.39 10.46 -6.95
N THR A 226 -23.22 10.59 -7.98
CA THR A 226 -23.17 11.75 -8.88
C THR A 226 -23.67 13.01 -8.14
N ARG A 227 -23.40 14.20 -8.71
CA ARG A 227 -23.96 15.46 -8.19
C ARG A 227 -25.49 15.49 -8.13
N ASN A 228 -26.18 14.65 -8.90
CA ASN A 228 -27.64 14.50 -8.89
C ASN A 228 -28.10 13.36 -7.95
N ASP A 229 -27.25 12.98 -7.00
CA ASP A 229 -27.51 11.95 -5.99
C ASP A 229 -27.91 10.58 -6.56
N LYS A 230 -27.39 10.19 -7.73
CA LYS A 230 -27.57 8.86 -8.33
C LYS A 230 -26.34 7.99 -8.10
N GLY A 231 -26.55 6.67 -7.95
CA GLY A 231 -25.49 5.69 -7.91
C GLY A 231 -24.67 5.67 -9.22
N THR A 232 -23.43 5.24 -9.13
CA THR A 232 -22.49 5.25 -10.26
C THR A 232 -22.11 3.85 -10.75
N TYR A 233 -22.42 2.81 -9.99
CA TYR A 233 -22.00 1.44 -10.27
C TYR A 233 -22.34 0.97 -11.69
N ASP A 234 -23.63 1.03 -12.08
CA ASP A 234 -24.08 0.57 -13.39
C ASP A 234 -23.51 1.40 -14.56
N LEU A 235 -23.12 2.66 -14.29
CA LEU A 235 -22.53 3.55 -15.28
C LEU A 235 -21.05 3.21 -15.54
N ILE A 236 -20.29 2.88 -14.48
CA ILE A 236 -18.83 2.75 -14.58
C ILE A 236 -18.38 1.30 -14.77
N LEU A 237 -19.08 0.32 -14.22
CA LEU A 237 -18.69 -1.10 -14.27
C LEU A 237 -18.40 -1.60 -15.68
N PRO A 238 -19.28 -1.41 -16.70
CA PRO A 238 -19.00 -1.89 -18.04
C PRO A 238 -17.74 -1.27 -18.66
N LYS A 239 -17.46 0.00 -18.33
CA LYS A 239 -16.28 0.72 -18.80
C LYS A 239 -15.00 0.15 -18.17
N PHE A 240 -15.05 -0.16 -16.88
CA PHE A 240 -13.91 -0.75 -16.16
C PHE A 240 -13.62 -2.16 -16.63
N GLN A 241 -14.64 -2.98 -16.86
CA GLN A 241 -14.46 -4.32 -17.45
C GLN A 241 -13.85 -4.25 -18.85
N LYS A 242 -14.27 -3.29 -19.68
CA LYS A 242 -13.69 -3.06 -21.01
C LYS A 242 -12.20 -2.67 -20.88
N MET A 243 -11.87 -1.70 -20.02
CA MET A 243 -10.49 -1.24 -19.78
C MET A 243 -9.59 -2.39 -19.29
N ALA A 244 -10.03 -3.16 -18.30
CA ALA A 244 -9.27 -4.30 -17.77
C ALA A 244 -9.00 -5.36 -18.85
N LYS A 245 -10.01 -5.68 -19.67
CA LYS A 245 -9.89 -6.62 -20.79
C LYS A 245 -8.91 -6.12 -21.87
N GLU A 246 -9.02 -4.87 -22.29
CA GLU A 246 -8.15 -4.28 -23.31
C GLU A 246 -6.69 -4.17 -22.85
N ARG A 247 -6.46 -4.07 -21.54
CA ARG A 247 -5.12 -4.09 -20.92
C ARG A 247 -4.63 -5.50 -20.58
N ASN A 248 -5.32 -6.58 -21.03
CA ASN A 248 -4.97 -7.96 -20.70
C ASN A 248 -4.76 -8.18 -19.20
N GLN A 249 -5.60 -7.61 -18.38
CA GLN A 249 -5.56 -7.69 -16.91
C GLN A 249 -4.25 -7.14 -16.28
N GLN A 250 -3.54 -6.23 -16.95
CA GLN A 250 -2.29 -5.67 -16.46
C GLN A 250 -2.25 -4.13 -16.55
N GLY A 251 -1.41 -3.51 -15.73
CA GLY A 251 -1.22 -2.06 -15.74
C GLY A 251 -2.48 -1.27 -15.35
N TYR A 252 -3.38 -1.88 -14.61
CA TYR A 252 -4.50 -1.22 -13.95
C TYR A 252 -4.71 -1.82 -12.57
N TYR A 253 -5.49 -1.17 -11.74
CA TYR A 253 -6.15 -1.81 -10.60
C TYR A 253 -7.46 -1.12 -10.23
N ILE A 254 -8.41 -1.90 -9.75
CA ILE A 254 -9.61 -1.38 -9.10
C ILE A 254 -9.20 -0.94 -7.69
N ARG A 255 -9.51 0.31 -7.35
CA ARG A 255 -9.28 0.85 -6.02
C ARG A 255 -10.57 1.22 -5.35
N GLY A 256 -10.90 0.49 -4.30
CA GLY A 256 -12.07 0.73 -3.46
C GLY A 256 -11.71 1.29 -2.09
N THR A 257 -12.75 1.70 -1.37
CA THR A 257 -12.67 2.15 0.03
C THR A 257 -13.74 1.44 0.83
N TYR A 258 -13.35 0.83 1.96
CA TYR A 258 -14.33 0.28 2.89
C TYR A 258 -14.50 1.19 4.12
N THR A 259 -15.69 1.16 4.69
CA THR A 259 -16.16 2.02 5.76
C THR A 259 -16.82 1.19 6.85
N HIS A 260 -17.30 1.83 7.92
CA HIS A 260 -18.14 1.18 8.93
C HIS A 260 -19.38 0.48 8.32
N TYR A 261 -19.88 0.94 7.17
CA TYR A 261 -21.06 0.38 6.51
C TYR A 261 -20.81 -0.93 5.75
N ASN A 262 -19.56 -1.24 5.41
CA ASN A 262 -19.18 -2.47 4.71
C ASN A 262 -17.95 -3.12 5.34
N THR A 263 -18.04 -3.36 6.65
CA THR A 263 -16.99 -4.10 7.39
C THR A 263 -16.81 -5.54 6.90
N ASP A 264 -17.71 -6.05 6.06
CA ASP A 264 -17.62 -7.31 5.32
C ASP A 264 -16.93 -7.16 3.94
N PHE A 265 -15.94 -6.26 3.86
CA PHE A 265 -15.26 -5.81 2.63
C PHE A 265 -14.64 -6.94 1.80
N ALA A 266 -14.33 -8.10 2.39
CA ALA A 266 -13.88 -9.27 1.64
C ALA A 266 -14.91 -9.68 0.57
N ASN A 267 -16.22 -9.57 0.86
CA ASN A 267 -17.27 -9.83 -0.11
C ASN A 267 -17.26 -8.83 -1.27
N ASP A 268 -16.86 -7.58 -1.01
CA ASP A 268 -16.74 -6.57 -2.06
C ASP A 268 -15.55 -6.89 -3.00
N ILE A 269 -14.42 -7.33 -2.45
CA ILE A 269 -13.26 -7.76 -3.23
C ILE A 269 -13.56 -9.03 -4.04
N LEU A 270 -14.17 -10.04 -3.41
CA LEU A 270 -14.52 -11.28 -4.07
C LEU A 270 -15.56 -11.06 -5.19
N HIS A 271 -16.53 -10.16 -4.97
CA HIS A 271 -17.46 -9.74 -6.01
C HIS A 271 -16.75 -9.15 -7.23
N LEU A 272 -15.75 -8.27 -7.02
CA LEU A 272 -14.98 -7.70 -8.11
C LEU A 272 -14.14 -8.77 -8.85
N ALA A 273 -13.55 -9.71 -8.11
CA ALA A 273 -12.84 -10.84 -8.70
C ALA A 273 -13.78 -11.74 -9.55
N ASP A 274 -14.99 -12.00 -9.06
CA ASP A 274 -16.02 -12.78 -9.79
C ASP A 274 -16.52 -12.05 -11.05
N LEU A 275 -16.42 -10.73 -11.12
CA LEU A 275 -16.67 -9.92 -12.31
C LEU A 275 -15.51 -9.93 -13.33
N GLY A 276 -14.41 -10.64 -13.03
CA GLY A 276 -13.26 -10.83 -13.91
C GLY A 276 -12.16 -9.77 -13.75
N PHE A 277 -12.11 -9.03 -12.64
CA PHE A 277 -10.99 -8.17 -12.34
C PHE A 277 -9.89 -8.93 -11.60
N GLU A 278 -8.66 -8.87 -12.12
CA GLU A 278 -7.50 -9.57 -11.54
C GLU A 278 -6.57 -8.68 -10.71
N GLN A 279 -6.76 -7.36 -10.74
CA GLN A 279 -5.91 -6.40 -10.03
C GLN A 279 -6.78 -5.55 -9.09
N LEU A 280 -6.73 -5.84 -7.80
CA LEU A 280 -7.65 -5.28 -6.80
C LEU A 280 -6.89 -4.63 -5.64
N ALA A 281 -7.39 -3.49 -5.18
CA ALA A 281 -6.95 -2.80 -3.96
C ALA A 281 -8.16 -2.24 -3.21
N MET A 282 -8.13 -2.30 -1.88
CA MET A 282 -9.20 -1.71 -1.07
C MET A 282 -8.64 -1.18 0.25
N GLU A 283 -8.85 0.12 0.48
CA GLU A 283 -8.30 0.84 1.63
C GLU A 283 -9.37 1.09 2.69
N PRO A 284 -9.01 1.13 3.98
CA PRO A 284 -9.89 1.66 5.00
C PRO A 284 -10.15 3.15 4.76
N VAL A 285 -11.37 3.60 5.02
CA VAL A 285 -11.65 5.02 5.05
C VAL A 285 -10.82 5.72 6.14
N VAL A 286 -10.26 6.88 5.79
CA VAL A 286 -9.60 7.78 6.74
C VAL A 286 -10.41 9.06 6.80
N THR A 287 -11.01 9.34 7.95
CA THR A 287 -11.92 10.47 8.15
C THR A 287 -11.99 10.85 9.63
N ASP A 288 -12.67 11.96 9.96
CA ASP A 288 -12.99 12.32 11.34
C ASP A 288 -13.79 11.16 11.98
N PRO A 289 -13.39 10.66 13.16
CA PRO A 289 -14.10 9.59 13.88
C PRO A 289 -15.58 9.89 14.18
N LYS A 290 -16.01 11.14 14.10
CA LYS A 290 -17.41 11.55 14.31
C LYS A 290 -18.32 11.28 13.13
N MET A 291 -17.74 10.99 11.95
CA MET A 291 -18.53 10.67 10.78
C MET A 291 -19.18 9.30 10.94
N ASP A 292 -20.43 9.17 10.51
CA ASP A 292 -21.23 7.95 10.65
C ASP A 292 -20.71 6.75 9.85
N TYR A 293 -19.88 7.00 8.85
CA TYR A 293 -19.18 5.98 8.04
C TYR A 293 -17.75 5.71 8.51
N ALA A 294 -17.24 6.45 9.52
CA ALA A 294 -15.91 6.25 10.07
C ALA A 294 -15.80 4.86 10.71
N LEU A 295 -14.68 4.19 10.47
CA LEU A 295 -14.37 2.93 11.16
C LEU A 295 -14.22 3.19 12.67
N GLN A 296 -14.72 2.26 13.46
CA GLN A 296 -14.69 2.29 14.92
C GLN A 296 -13.74 1.19 15.45
N GLU A 297 -13.22 1.35 16.64
CA GLU A 297 -12.40 0.31 17.29
C GLU A 297 -13.15 -1.03 17.39
N SER A 298 -14.46 -1.00 17.60
CA SER A 298 -15.32 -2.19 17.61
C SER A 298 -15.40 -2.94 16.28
N ASP A 299 -15.00 -2.33 15.16
CA ASP A 299 -14.95 -2.97 13.85
C ASP A 299 -13.68 -3.82 13.66
N ILE A 300 -12.61 -3.54 14.41
CA ILE A 300 -11.29 -4.16 14.22
C ILE A 300 -11.34 -5.69 14.23
N PRO A 301 -11.99 -6.36 15.20
CA PRO A 301 -12.05 -7.83 15.19
C PRO A 301 -12.66 -8.37 13.90
N LYS A 302 -13.81 -7.82 13.49
CA LYS A 302 -14.48 -8.23 12.26
C LYS A 302 -13.65 -7.95 11.00
N LEU A 303 -12.95 -6.83 10.95
CA LEU A 303 -12.07 -6.51 9.83
C LEU A 303 -10.88 -7.48 9.75
N LYS A 304 -10.31 -7.89 10.89
CA LYS A 304 -9.27 -8.93 10.92
C LYS A 304 -9.79 -10.27 10.39
N ASP A 305 -10.99 -10.69 10.81
CA ASP A 305 -11.63 -11.90 10.29
C ASP A 305 -11.86 -11.83 8.78
N GLN A 306 -12.20 -10.65 8.25
CA GLN A 306 -12.38 -10.44 6.81
C GLN A 306 -11.06 -10.53 6.04
N TYR A 307 -9.95 -10.04 6.60
CA TYR A 307 -8.63 -10.26 6.00
C TYR A 307 -8.26 -11.75 5.98
N ASP A 308 -8.53 -12.51 7.06
CA ASP A 308 -8.27 -13.95 7.11
C ASP A 308 -9.14 -14.72 6.09
N LEU A 309 -10.42 -14.38 6.01
CA LEU A 309 -11.34 -14.94 5.02
C LEU A 309 -10.85 -14.68 3.58
N LEU A 310 -10.43 -13.45 3.29
CA LEU A 310 -9.91 -13.09 1.98
C LEU A 310 -8.65 -13.88 1.64
N ALA A 311 -7.70 -14.02 2.56
CA ALA A 311 -6.48 -14.78 2.33
C ALA A 311 -6.79 -16.26 2.07
N LYS A 312 -7.68 -16.85 2.85
CA LYS A 312 -8.13 -18.24 2.66
C LYS A 312 -8.79 -18.46 1.29
N GLU A 313 -9.66 -17.55 0.87
CA GLU A 313 -10.29 -17.63 -0.46
C GLU A 313 -9.28 -17.41 -1.60
N MET A 314 -8.28 -16.55 -1.40
CA MET A 314 -7.21 -16.37 -2.38
C MET A 314 -6.35 -17.63 -2.53
N CYS A 315 -5.92 -18.27 -1.44
CA CYS A 315 -5.21 -19.56 -1.47
C CYS A 315 -6.00 -20.61 -2.26
N LYS A 316 -7.29 -20.76 -1.94
CA LYS A 316 -8.17 -21.68 -2.66
C LYS A 316 -8.26 -21.36 -4.15
N ARG A 317 -8.52 -20.10 -4.51
CA ARG A 317 -8.63 -19.66 -5.92
C ARG A 317 -7.31 -19.81 -6.68
N ASN A 318 -6.17 -19.58 -6.03
CA ASN A 318 -4.85 -19.80 -6.63
C ASN A 318 -4.66 -21.28 -7.02
N ARG A 319 -5.00 -22.20 -6.12
CA ARG A 319 -4.97 -23.66 -6.39
C ARG A 319 -5.93 -24.09 -7.49
N GLU A 320 -7.07 -23.40 -7.67
CA GLU A 320 -8.06 -23.63 -8.75
C GLU A 320 -7.70 -22.94 -10.09
N GLY A 321 -6.59 -22.20 -10.18
CA GLY A 321 -6.21 -21.40 -11.36
C GLY A 321 -7.13 -20.20 -11.63
N LYS A 322 -7.83 -19.70 -10.60
CA LYS A 322 -8.72 -18.53 -10.62
C LYS A 322 -8.19 -17.40 -9.71
N GLY A 323 -6.87 -17.33 -9.54
CA GLY A 323 -6.23 -16.36 -8.70
C GLY A 323 -6.43 -14.93 -9.18
N PHE A 324 -6.32 -13.99 -8.25
CA PHE A 324 -6.27 -12.55 -8.52
C PHE A 324 -5.24 -11.89 -7.57
N THR A 325 -4.77 -10.72 -7.92
CA THR A 325 -3.87 -9.93 -7.08
C THR A 325 -4.67 -9.02 -6.16
N PHE A 326 -4.46 -9.15 -4.85
CA PHE A 326 -4.87 -8.14 -3.90
C PHE A 326 -3.64 -7.34 -3.49
N PHE A 327 -3.57 -6.07 -3.87
CA PHE A 327 -2.39 -5.22 -3.73
C PHE A 327 -1.78 -5.22 -2.33
N HIS A 328 -2.64 -5.27 -1.29
CA HIS A 328 -2.20 -5.25 0.11
C HIS A 328 -1.60 -6.56 0.62
N TYR A 329 -1.67 -7.63 -0.18
CA TYR A 329 -1.03 -8.91 0.10
C TYR A 329 0.19 -9.17 -0.79
N MET A 330 0.59 -8.17 -1.59
CA MET A 330 1.82 -8.26 -2.35
C MET A 330 3.02 -8.12 -1.40
N ILE A 331 3.73 -9.20 -1.17
CA ILE A 331 4.94 -9.26 -0.36
C ILE A 331 6.04 -9.99 -1.14
N ASP A 332 7.27 -9.52 -1.01
CA ASP A 332 8.46 -10.17 -1.55
C ASP A 332 9.31 -10.65 -0.35
N LEU A 333 9.39 -11.95 -0.19
CA LEU A 333 10.14 -12.60 0.89
C LEU A 333 11.59 -12.92 0.48
N GLU A 334 11.94 -12.86 -0.83
CA GLU A 334 13.26 -13.22 -1.32
C GLU A 334 14.22 -12.02 -1.40
N GLY A 335 13.75 -10.85 -1.75
CA GLY A 335 14.60 -9.69 -1.91
C GLY A 335 13.96 -8.36 -1.48
N GLY A 336 12.69 -8.20 -1.79
CA GLY A 336 11.86 -7.04 -1.45
C GLY A 336 12.41 -5.69 -1.91
N PRO A 337 11.73 -4.60 -1.59
CA PRO A 337 12.27 -3.27 -1.84
C PRO A 337 13.53 -3.02 -1.02
N CYS A 338 14.40 -2.12 -1.51
CA CYS A 338 15.63 -1.77 -0.80
C CYS A 338 15.32 -1.27 0.63
N ILE A 339 16.26 -1.47 1.54
CA ILE A 339 16.08 -1.17 2.96
C ILE A 339 15.65 0.29 3.21
N TYR A 340 16.13 1.26 2.44
CA TYR A 340 15.68 2.65 2.55
C TYR A 340 14.18 2.80 2.36
N LYS A 341 13.59 2.11 1.37
CA LYS A 341 12.15 2.14 1.13
C LYS A 341 11.38 1.44 2.26
N ARG A 342 11.93 0.36 2.80
CA ARG A 342 11.35 -0.33 3.96
C ARG A 342 11.35 0.55 5.22
N ILE A 343 12.36 1.40 5.38
CA ILE A 343 12.49 2.31 6.52
C ILE A 343 11.64 3.57 6.32
N SER A 344 11.67 4.21 5.14
CA SER A 344 11.09 5.54 4.89
C SER A 344 9.74 5.55 4.18
N GLY A 345 9.27 4.39 3.69
CA GLY A 345 7.95 4.26 3.06
C GLY A 345 7.85 4.91 1.68
N CYS A 346 6.75 5.64 1.44
CA CYS A 346 6.40 6.18 0.12
C CYS A 346 7.25 7.38 -0.32
N GLY A 347 8.08 7.94 0.56
CA GLY A 347 8.91 9.11 0.26
C GLY A 347 8.14 10.44 0.25
N VAL A 348 7.01 10.50 0.95
CA VAL A 348 6.20 11.71 1.12
C VAL A 348 7.05 12.90 1.55
N GLY A 349 6.88 14.04 0.87
CA GLY A 349 7.62 15.28 1.15
C GLY A 349 9.11 15.28 0.74
N THR A 350 9.62 14.15 0.19
CA THR A 350 11.02 14.01 -0.22
C THR A 350 11.16 13.47 -1.64
N ASP A 351 10.83 12.20 -1.85
CA ASP A 351 10.88 11.53 -3.17
C ASP A 351 9.59 11.73 -3.97
N TYR A 352 8.51 12.13 -3.30
CA TYR A 352 7.15 12.32 -3.82
C TYR A 352 6.54 13.63 -3.29
N MET A 353 5.92 14.43 -4.16
CA MET A 353 5.20 15.65 -3.82
C MET A 353 3.90 15.76 -4.64
N ALA A 354 2.93 16.53 -4.12
CA ALA A 354 1.74 16.93 -4.86
C ALA A 354 1.89 18.36 -5.38
N VAL A 355 1.28 18.62 -6.54
CA VAL A 355 1.27 19.94 -7.20
C VAL A 355 -0.18 20.36 -7.44
N THR A 356 -0.58 21.52 -6.91
CA THR A 356 -1.91 22.10 -7.12
C THR A 356 -2.09 22.68 -8.53
N PRO A 357 -3.31 23.02 -8.97
CA PRO A 357 -3.53 23.71 -10.24
C PRO A 357 -2.82 25.06 -10.37
N TRP A 358 -2.39 25.65 -9.26
CA TRP A 358 -1.63 26.93 -9.23
C TRP A 358 -0.11 26.72 -9.14
N GLY A 359 0.34 25.46 -9.06
CA GLY A 359 1.74 25.12 -8.97
C GLY A 359 2.30 24.99 -7.55
N ASP A 360 1.48 25.12 -6.52
CA ASP A 360 1.92 24.97 -5.14
C ASP A 360 2.31 23.53 -4.82
N LEU A 361 3.39 23.39 -4.06
CA LEU A 361 3.99 22.12 -3.69
C LEU A 361 3.58 21.71 -2.27
N TYR A 362 3.09 20.48 -2.14
CA TYR A 362 2.75 19.86 -0.85
C TYR A 362 3.41 18.50 -0.71
N PRO A 363 3.62 17.98 0.53
CA PRO A 363 4.23 16.65 0.74
C PRO A 363 3.50 15.51 0.02
N CYS A 364 2.18 15.50 0.03
CA CYS A 364 1.33 14.63 -0.77
C CYS A 364 -0.09 15.22 -0.91
N HIS A 365 -0.92 14.57 -1.71
CA HIS A 365 -2.31 15.00 -1.98
C HIS A 365 -3.18 15.16 -0.71
N GLN A 366 -2.86 14.43 0.39
CA GLN A 366 -3.60 14.51 1.64
C GLN A 366 -3.27 15.73 2.51
N PHE A 367 -2.20 16.45 2.20
CA PHE A 367 -1.82 17.68 2.89
C PHE A 367 -2.17 18.95 2.09
N VAL A 368 -2.71 18.79 0.87
CA VAL A 368 -3.10 19.93 0.03
C VAL A 368 -4.23 20.71 0.70
N GLY A 369 -4.04 22.04 0.80
CA GLY A 369 -4.96 22.95 1.47
C GLY A 369 -4.60 23.26 2.93
N ASP A 370 -3.67 22.57 3.54
CA ASP A 370 -3.13 22.91 4.86
C ASP A 370 -1.86 23.79 4.68
N GLU A 371 -1.98 25.08 4.93
CA GLU A 371 -0.89 26.07 4.77
C GLU A 371 0.39 25.70 5.53
N LYS A 372 0.26 25.00 6.64
CA LYS A 372 1.41 24.51 7.42
C LYS A 372 2.33 23.64 6.56
N PHE A 373 1.79 22.89 5.63
CA PHE A 373 2.55 21.95 4.79
C PHE A 373 2.85 22.49 3.39
N LEU A 374 2.63 23.78 3.14
CA LEU A 374 3.05 24.40 1.89
C LEU A 374 4.58 24.39 1.80
N LEU A 375 5.12 23.66 0.82
CA LEU A 375 6.56 23.52 0.62
C LEU A 375 7.17 24.62 -0.26
N GLY A 376 6.37 25.26 -1.09
CA GLY A 376 6.77 26.24 -2.08
C GLY A 376 5.91 26.15 -3.33
N ASN A 377 6.48 26.53 -4.49
CA ASN A 377 5.77 26.52 -5.77
C ASN A 377 6.71 26.05 -6.89
N VAL A 378 6.21 25.40 -7.93
CA VAL A 378 7.02 24.88 -9.05
C VAL A 378 7.84 25.96 -9.77
N PHE A 379 7.41 27.22 -9.74
CA PHE A 379 8.12 28.35 -10.36
C PHE A 379 9.29 28.83 -9.50
N ASP A 380 9.13 28.86 -8.19
CA ASP A 380 10.10 29.37 -7.21
C ASP A 380 10.93 28.30 -6.53
N GLY A 381 10.55 27.03 -6.70
CA GLY A 381 11.13 25.87 -6.03
C GLY A 381 10.64 25.67 -4.59
N VAL A 382 11.26 24.73 -3.91
CA VAL A 382 10.97 24.44 -2.50
C VAL A 382 11.56 25.56 -1.63
N LYS A 383 10.73 26.17 -0.80
CA LYS A 383 11.10 27.24 0.15
C LYS A 383 11.12 26.76 1.60
N ASN A 384 10.16 25.90 1.96
CA ASN A 384 10.02 25.38 3.32
C ASN A 384 10.83 24.10 3.50
N THR A 385 12.15 24.25 3.58
CA THR A 385 13.10 23.14 3.76
C THR A 385 12.97 22.45 5.12
N ASP A 386 12.47 23.15 6.14
CA ASP A 386 12.30 22.60 7.48
C ASP A 386 11.23 21.50 7.48
N ILE A 387 10.12 21.72 6.82
CA ILE A 387 9.07 20.69 6.64
C ILE A 387 9.61 19.51 5.82
N VAL A 388 10.35 19.75 4.73
CA VAL A 388 10.98 18.65 3.96
C VAL A 388 11.92 17.83 4.86
N ASN A 389 12.71 18.47 5.71
CA ASN A 389 13.60 17.80 6.64
C ASN A 389 12.82 17.02 7.71
N GLU A 390 11.70 17.54 8.20
CA GLU A 390 10.82 16.83 9.14
C GLU A 390 10.30 15.53 8.50
N PHE A 391 9.81 15.56 7.26
CA PHE A 391 9.40 14.36 6.53
C PHE A 391 10.56 13.42 6.25
N LYS A 392 11.73 13.93 5.89
CA LYS A 392 12.94 13.13 5.66
C LYS A 392 13.38 12.33 6.89
N LEU A 393 13.21 12.88 8.06
CA LEU A 393 13.54 12.23 9.32
C LEU A 393 12.42 11.33 9.84
N CYS A 394 11.20 11.43 9.28
CA CYS A 394 10.08 10.59 9.63
C CYS A 394 10.22 9.19 9.00
N ASN A 395 10.57 8.21 9.81
CA ASN A 395 10.79 6.81 9.39
C ASN A 395 10.36 5.84 10.49
N VAL A 396 10.47 4.53 10.27
CA VAL A 396 10.04 3.51 11.24
C VAL A 396 10.74 3.62 12.60
N TYR A 397 11.99 4.05 12.63
CA TYR A 397 12.76 4.16 13.88
C TYR A 397 12.51 5.48 14.63
N SER A 398 11.96 6.49 13.96
CA SER A 398 11.53 7.74 14.61
C SER A 398 10.15 7.64 15.25
N ARG A 399 9.44 6.51 15.05
CA ARG A 399 8.11 6.22 15.59
C ARG A 399 8.22 5.25 16.76
N GLU A 400 7.88 5.69 17.96
CA GLU A 400 7.99 4.89 19.18
C GLU A 400 7.25 3.54 19.05
N ALA A 401 6.00 3.56 18.62
CA ALA A 401 5.17 2.35 18.45
C ALA A 401 5.68 1.38 17.37
N CYS A 402 6.62 1.78 16.51
CA CYS A 402 7.17 0.91 15.49
C CYS A 402 8.43 0.14 15.97
N GLN A 403 9.06 0.53 17.06
CA GLN A 403 10.33 -0.05 17.47
C GLN A 403 10.20 -1.54 17.78
N ASP A 404 9.13 -1.92 18.47
CA ASP A 404 8.82 -3.30 18.86
C ASP A 404 7.68 -3.90 18.02
N CYS A 405 7.58 -3.50 16.74
CA CYS A 405 6.57 -4.01 15.82
C CYS A 405 7.19 -4.99 14.83
N PHE A 406 6.69 -6.23 14.78
CA PHE A 406 7.17 -7.23 13.82
C PHE A 406 6.97 -6.81 12.36
N ALA A 407 5.94 -6.01 12.09
CA ALA A 407 5.61 -5.57 10.74
C ALA A 407 6.38 -4.32 10.28
N LYS A 408 7.28 -3.74 11.10
CA LYS A 408 7.89 -2.41 10.85
C LYS A 408 8.57 -2.28 9.47
N LEU A 409 9.31 -3.29 9.03
CA LEU A 409 10.02 -3.28 7.75
C LEU A 409 9.15 -3.67 6.55
N TYR A 410 7.93 -4.11 6.78
CA TYR A 410 6.91 -4.37 5.75
C TYR A 410 5.93 -3.20 5.61
N CYS A 411 5.51 -2.63 6.74
CA CYS A 411 4.60 -1.48 6.83
C CYS A 411 5.30 -0.14 6.53
N SER A 412 6.62 -0.05 6.73
CA SER A 412 7.42 1.18 6.57
C SER A 412 6.96 2.36 7.44
N GLY A 413 6.36 2.08 8.61
CA GLY A 413 5.85 3.09 9.54
C GLY A 413 4.47 3.65 9.23
N GLY A 414 3.79 3.15 8.19
CA GLY A 414 2.44 3.59 7.81
C GLY A 414 2.39 4.95 7.10
N CYS A 415 1.20 5.52 7.03
CA CYS A 415 0.94 6.78 6.34
C CYS A 415 1.16 7.98 7.28
N SER A 416 2.07 8.91 6.92
CA SER A 416 2.33 10.13 7.71
C SER A 416 1.14 11.08 7.73
N ALA A 417 0.31 11.10 6.68
CA ALA A 417 -0.92 11.90 6.67
C ALA A 417 -1.95 11.34 7.66
N ASN A 418 -2.18 10.02 7.64
CA ASN A 418 -3.07 9.39 8.63
C ASN A 418 -2.58 9.62 10.06
N ALA A 419 -1.27 9.48 10.28
CA ALA A 419 -0.66 9.76 11.58
C ALA A 419 -0.92 11.20 12.02
N TYR A 420 -0.70 12.17 11.12
CA TYR A 420 -0.95 13.58 11.41
C TYR A 420 -2.42 13.88 11.71
N HIS A 421 -3.34 13.40 10.88
CA HIS A 421 -4.78 13.63 11.08
C HIS A 421 -5.32 12.97 12.35
N THR A 422 -4.70 11.86 12.80
CA THR A 422 -5.11 11.15 14.02
C THR A 422 -4.46 11.73 15.28
N THR A 423 -3.18 12.12 15.21
CA THR A 423 -2.36 12.43 16.42
C THR A 423 -1.83 13.87 16.44
N GLY A 424 -2.00 14.63 15.37
CA GLY A 424 -1.39 15.96 15.20
C GLY A 424 0.12 15.93 14.89
N LYS A 425 0.73 14.75 14.70
CA LYS A 425 2.17 14.57 14.43
C LYS A 425 2.38 13.62 13.25
N ILE A 426 3.27 13.97 12.32
CA ILE A 426 3.63 13.08 11.20
C ILE A 426 4.38 11.82 11.66
N THR A 427 5.03 11.89 12.83
CA THR A 427 5.72 10.75 13.48
C THR A 427 4.81 9.93 14.38
N GLY A 428 3.54 10.30 14.54
CA GLY A 428 2.56 9.51 15.28
C GLY A 428 2.21 8.19 14.57
N THR A 429 1.32 7.43 15.20
CA THR A 429 0.76 6.20 14.64
C THR A 429 -0.76 6.21 14.78
N CYS A 430 -1.44 5.61 13.83
CA CYS A 430 -2.88 5.35 13.92
C CYS A 430 -3.06 3.88 14.33
N ASP A 431 -3.47 3.60 15.56
CA ASP A 431 -3.50 2.25 16.14
C ASP A 431 -4.37 1.29 15.34
N MET A 432 -5.54 1.73 14.91
CA MET A 432 -6.40 0.94 14.02
C MET A 432 -5.66 0.54 12.73
N SER A 433 -5.00 1.50 12.08
CA SER A 433 -4.22 1.20 10.87
C SER A 433 -3.08 0.24 11.16
N CYS A 434 -2.42 0.34 12.32
CA CYS A 434 -1.37 -0.56 12.75
C CYS A 434 -1.89 -1.99 12.92
N GLU A 435 -3.05 -2.18 13.57
CA GLU A 435 -3.69 -3.47 13.74
C GLU A 435 -4.01 -4.14 12.39
N LEU A 436 -4.60 -3.38 11.47
CA LEU A 436 -4.95 -3.88 10.14
C LEU A 436 -3.70 -4.17 9.29
N HIS A 437 -2.64 -3.36 9.40
CA HIS A 437 -1.38 -3.64 8.69
C HIS A 437 -0.68 -4.89 9.19
N ARG A 438 -0.63 -5.11 10.51
CA ARG A 438 -0.08 -6.35 11.08
C ARG A 438 -0.81 -7.56 10.50
N LYS A 439 -2.14 -7.52 10.48
CA LYS A 439 -2.97 -8.59 9.92
C LYS A 439 -2.74 -8.81 8.42
N ARG A 440 -2.55 -7.74 7.65
CA ARG A 440 -2.19 -7.82 6.22
C ARG A 440 -0.86 -8.52 6.00
N VAL A 441 0.15 -8.23 6.82
CA VAL A 441 1.48 -8.88 6.72
C VAL A 441 1.38 -10.37 7.03
N GLU A 442 0.68 -10.76 8.12
CA GLU A 442 0.43 -12.15 8.45
C GLU A 442 -0.21 -12.91 7.28
N ASN A 443 -1.26 -12.35 6.69
CA ASN A 443 -1.98 -12.99 5.60
C ASN A 443 -1.18 -13.01 4.27
N ALA A 444 -0.39 -11.98 4.00
CA ALA A 444 0.49 -11.98 2.84
C ALA A 444 1.53 -13.11 2.89
N ILE A 445 2.09 -13.35 4.08
CA ILE A 445 3.03 -14.45 4.32
C ILE A 445 2.33 -15.81 4.17
N VAL A 446 1.13 -15.97 4.73
CA VAL A 446 0.32 -17.19 4.58
C VAL A 446 0.11 -17.56 3.12
N ILE A 447 -0.28 -16.60 2.28
CA ILE A 447 -0.50 -16.84 0.85
C ILE A 447 0.80 -17.31 0.18
N LYS A 448 1.95 -16.72 0.53
CA LYS A 448 3.25 -17.15 -0.02
C LYS A 448 3.65 -18.55 0.41
N ILE A 449 3.40 -18.91 1.65
CA ILE A 449 3.63 -20.27 2.15
C ILE A 449 2.73 -21.28 1.42
N ASP A 450 1.44 -20.98 1.28
CA ASP A 450 0.49 -21.83 0.56
C ASP A 450 0.88 -22.03 -0.91
N GLU A 451 1.35 -20.98 -1.60
CA GLU A 451 1.88 -21.04 -2.97
C GLU A 451 3.12 -21.97 -3.07
N LEU A 452 4.04 -21.90 -2.10
CA LEU A 452 5.24 -22.76 -2.08
C LEU A 452 4.88 -24.24 -1.90
N PHE A 453 4.01 -24.58 -0.94
CA PHE A 453 3.59 -25.94 -0.72
C PHE A 453 2.79 -26.51 -1.89
N ALA A 454 1.86 -25.73 -2.47
CA ALA A 454 1.11 -26.16 -3.65
C ALA A 454 2.02 -26.46 -4.86
N ASN A 455 3.09 -25.69 -5.04
CA ASN A 455 4.08 -25.93 -6.11
C ASN A 455 4.92 -27.19 -5.84
N SER A 456 5.26 -27.50 -4.60
CA SER A 456 5.98 -28.71 -4.22
C SER A 456 5.13 -29.96 -4.48
N GLU A 457 3.87 -29.98 -4.06
CA GLU A 457 2.91 -31.06 -4.31
C GLU A 457 2.72 -31.36 -5.81
N ASN A 458 2.65 -30.29 -6.65
CA ASN A 458 2.51 -30.43 -8.10
C ASN A 458 3.79 -30.99 -8.76
N ASN A 459 4.96 -30.69 -8.24
CA ASN A 459 6.23 -31.20 -8.76
C ASN A 459 6.43 -32.68 -8.43
N GLU A 460 6.02 -33.14 -7.25
CA GLU A 460 6.04 -34.54 -6.86
C GLU A 460 5.10 -35.38 -7.71
N ASN A 461 3.86 -34.91 -7.93
CA ASN A 461 2.86 -35.58 -8.78
C ASN A 461 3.24 -35.65 -10.28
N ASN A 462 4.14 -34.76 -10.77
CA ASN A 462 4.61 -34.82 -12.15
C ASN A 462 5.86 -35.71 -12.35
N GLN A 463 6.43 -36.25 -11.25
CA GLN A 463 7.58 -37.15 -11.30
C GLN A 463 7.19 -38.64 -11.12
N GLU A 464 5.96 -38.92 -10.73
CA GLU A 464 5.32 -40.23 -10.77
C GLU A 464 4.61 -40.48 -12.12
#